data_72e2ff090b342d229a1886bb02691298
#
_entry.id   72e2ff090b342d229a1886bb02691298
#
_cell.length_a   1.000
_cell.length_b   1.000
_cell.length_c   1.000
_cell.angle_alpha   90.00
_cell.angle_beta   90.00
_cell.angle_gamma   90.00
#
_symmetry.space_group_name_H-M   'P 1'
#
loop_
_entity.id
_entity.type
_entity.pdbx_description
1 polymer ?
#
loop_
_entity_poly.entity_id
_entity_poly.type
_entity_poly.pdbx_seq_one_letter_code
_entity_poly.pdbx_strand_id
1 'polypeptide(L)'
;MNAPQAHPCGAFSCKKITLNPTLPLLRLYSRCVIIKTKREPCGGECAAIGKTEEKTMEASTVYYTDFRCPVGTSLTEKLRRLCLAAGIKNIDMDGKFVAIKMHFGELGNLAFLRPNYAKVVADLCKEQGGLPFLTDCNTLYPGSRKNALEHLTCAQLNGFWPMTTGCQILIGDGLRGTDEVEVPVPNGEFCKTAKIGRAIMDADIFISLTHFKGHEATGFGGAIKNIGMGCGSRAGKMEQHSSGKPAVQDSLCRGCHRCAKECGSDAITYNEQNKAVIDYDKCKGCGRCIGACNFDAIYSIDSSANEELDRKMAEYAAAVCYDRPCFHISLVQDISPNCDCHGENDAPILPDIGMFASFDPVALDQACVDACLAAQPLPNSQLSQNLAKSDWNCYHDNFKDSNPNIEWNATLEQAEKIGMGSRKYTLKKV
;
A
#
# COMPACT_ATOMS: atom_id res chain seq x y z
N MET A 1 -40.62 -15.30 -31.23
CA MET A 1 -40.53 -14.09 -30.39
C MET A 1 -39.13 -13.56 -30.51
N ASN A 2 -39.01 -12.40 -31.14
CA ASN A 2 -37.75 -11.87 -31.68
C ASN A 2 -36.85 -11.31 -30.58
N ALA A 3 -35.59 -11.71 -30.58
CA ALA A 3 -34.52 -11.08 -29.80
C ALA A 3 -34.15 -9.73 -30.41
N PRO A 4 -33.84 -8.69 -29.62
CA PRO A 4 -33.36 -7.42 -30.15
C PRO A 4 -31.90 -7.54 -30.59
N GLN A 5 -31.66 -7.06 -31.80
CA GLN A 5 -30.32 -6.95 -32.38
C GLN A 5 -29.49 -5.87 -31.67
N ALA A 6 -28.28 -6.23 -31.26
CA ALA A 6 -27.28 -5.30 -30.78
C ALA A 6 -26.75 -4.41 -31.92
N HIS A 7 -26.81 -3.10 -31.75
CA HIS A 7 -26.12 -2.15 -32.62
C HIS A 7 -24.63 -2.15 -32.31
N PRO A 8 -23.73 -2.22 -33.31
CA PRO A 8 -22.29 -2.16 -33.08
C PRO A 8 -21.86 -0.70 -32.87
N CYS A 9 -21.20 -0.45 -31.76
CA CYS A 9 -20.40 0.76 -31.56
C CYS A 9 -19.27 0.81 -32.61
N GLY A 10 -19.11 1.97 -33.23
CA GLY A 10 -18.26 2.19 -34.39
C GLY A 10 -16.80 1.76 -34.16
N ALA A 11 -16.34 0.91 -35.06
CA ALA A 11 -14.94 0.53 -35.18
C ALA A 11 -14.09 1.74 -35.63
N PHE A 12 -13.31 2.29 -34.73
CA PHE A 12 -12.22 3.15 -35.13
C PHE A 12 -11.06 2.31 -35.66
N SER A 13 -10.76 2.52 -36.93
CA SER A 13 -9.69 1.88 -37.69
C SER A 13 -8.33 2.11 -37.03
N CYS A 14 -7.78 1.08 -36.42
CA CYS A 14 -6.39 1.06 -35.98
C CYS A 14 -5.50 0.85 -37.22
N LYS A 15 -4.83 1.90 -37.69
CA LYS A 15 -3.78 1.79 -38.72
C LYS A 15 -2.66 0.94 -38.15
N LYS A 16 -2.46 -0.25 -38.73
CA LYS A 16 -1.29 -1.09 -38.51
C LYS A 16 -0.04 -0.32 -38.94
N ILE A 17 0.80 0.01 -37.97
CA ILE A 17 2.18 0.41 -38.23
C ILE A 17 2.99 -0.88 -38.26
N THR A 18 3.35 -1.30 -39.47
CA THR A 18 4.31 -2.39 -39.71
C THR A 18 5.72 -1.87 -39.43
N LEU A 19 6.32 -2.32 -38.34
CA LEU A 19 7.74 -2.11 -38.06
C LEU A 19 8.56 -3.11 -38.90
N ASN A 20 9.41 -2.58 -39.74
CA ASN A 20 10.37 -3.31 -40.58
C ASN A 20 11.62 -3.63 -39.73
N PRO A 21 12.06 -4.88 -39.59
CA PRO A 21 13.24 -5.22 -38.83
C PRO A 21 14.46 -5.30 -39.75
N THR A 22 15.22 -4.22 -39.86
CA THR A 22 16.66 -4.24 -40.19
C THR A 22 17.16 -2.82 -40.38
N LEU A 23 18.07 -2.37 -39.54
CA LEU A 23 19.31 -1.66 -39.91
C LEU A 23 19.98 -1.05 -38.65
N PRO A 24 21.30 -0.85 -38.68
CA PRO A 24 22.15 -0.78 -37.50
C PRO A 24 22.46 0.64 -37.00
N LEU A 25 23.00 0.68 -35.79
CA LEU A 25 23.71 1.77 -35.12
C LEU A 25 24.26 2.90 -36.00
N LEU A 26 23.83 4.12 -35.75
CA LEU A 26 24.62 5.33 -36.06
C LEU A 26 24.47 6.38 -34.96
N ARG A 27 25.62 6.68 -34.33
CA ARG A 27 25.83 7.83 -33.44
C ARG A 27 25.61 9.12 -34.23
N LEU A 28 24.85 10.07 -33.68
CA LEU A 28 24.93 11.47 -34.10
C LEU A 28 24.90 12.40 -32.87
N TYR A 29 26.05 13.01 -32.65
CA TYR A 29 26.25 14.19 -31.82
C TYR A 29 25.49 15.36 -32.40
N SER A 30 24.61 16.03 -31.67
CA SER A 30 24.16 17.38 -32.00
C SER A 30 24.80 18.39 -31.06
N ARG A 31 25.71 19.17 -31.63
CA ARG A 31 26.26 20.39 -31.03
C ARG A 31 25.18 21.49 -31.05
N CYS A 32 24.80 21.99 -29.88
CA CYS A 32 24.12 23.27 -29.78
C CYS A 32 25.13 24.41 -29.91
N VAL A 33 24.92 25.27 -30.89
CA VAL A 33 25.68 26.51 -31.12
C VAL A 33 25.14 27.59 -30.17
N ILE A 34 26.02 28.10 -29.31
CA ILE A 34 25.72 29.25 -28.43
C ILE A 34 26.03 30.53 -29.20
N ILE A 35 25.01 31.32 -29.48
CA ILE A 35 25.18 32.71 -29.98
C ILE A 35 25.34 33.63 -28.77
N LYS A 36 26.56 34.16 -28.57
CA LYS A 36 26.85 35.20 -27.58
C LYS A 36 26.40 36.56 -28.12
N THR A 37 25.44 37.21 -27.51
CA THR A 37 25.24 38.66 -27.63
C THR A 37 25.75 39.34 -26.37
N LYS A 38 26.77 40.20 -26.53
CA LYS A 38 27.28 41.09 -25.48
C LYS A 38 26.25 42.18 -25.18
N ARG A 39 25.94 42.40 -23.91
CA ARG A 39 25.52 43.70 -23.36
C ARG A 39 26.22 43.88 -22.02
N GLU A 40 26.87 45.00 -21.84
CA GLU A 40 27.59 45.46 -20.64
C GLU A 40 26.65 46.15 -19.64
N PRO A 41 27.11 46.45 -18.40
CA PRO A 41 26.34 46.25 -17.21
C PRO A 41 25.75 47.57 -16.65
N CYS A 42 24.58 47.47 -16.05
CA CYS A 42 24.10 48.47 -15.07
C CYS A 42 24.15 47.83 -13.68
N GLY A 43 24.90 48.47 -12.78
CA GLY A 43 25.10 48.02 -11.39
C GLY A 43 23.81 48.11 -10.57
N GLY A 44 23.63 47.12 -9.75
CA GLY A 44 22.61 46.99 -8.74
C GLY A 44 22.76 45.64 -8.08
N GLU A 45 23.19 45.59 -6.81
CA GLU A 45 23.28 44.39 -6.02
C GLU A 45 21.87 43.81 -5.85
N CYS A 46 21.56 42.76 -6.60
CA CYS A 46 20.46 41.86 -6.29
C CYS A 46 21.00 40.64 -5.59
N ALA A 47 20.59 40.44 -4.34
CA ALA A 47 20.85 39.22 -3.55
C ALA A 47 20.47 37.98 -4.37
N ALA A 48 21.41 37.08 -4.52
CA ALA A 48 21.23 35.79 -5.18
C ALA A 48 20.19 34.96 -4.44
N ILE A 49 18.99 34.88 -4.99
CA ILE A 49 18.04 33.83 -4.63
C ILE A 49 18.64 32.54 -5.20
N GLY A 50 19.12 31.68 -4.27
CA GLY A 50 19.65 30.39 -4.63
C GLY A 50 18.63 29.62 -5.45
N LYS A 51 18.97 29.29 -6.69
CA LYS A 51 18.25 28.28 -7.46
C LYS A 51 18.43 26.96 -6.71
N THR A 52 17.36 26.46 -6.10
CA THR A 52 17.28 25.05 -5.72
C THR A 52 17.44 24.23 -6.99
N GLU A 53 18.59 23.56 -7.15
CA GLU A 53 18.76 22.55 -8.18
C GLU A 53 17.69 21.47 -7.91
N GLU A 54 16.73 21.35 -8.81
CA GLU A 54 15.84 20.17 -8.85
C GLU A 54 16.76 18.95 -9.07
N LYS A 55 16.98 18.22 -7.99
CA LYS A 55 17.69 16.94 -8.01
C LYS A 55 16.79 15.95 -8.73
N THR A 56 16.95 15.84 -10.06
CA THR A 56 16.23 14.82 -10.86
C THR A 56 16.61 13.46 -10.32
N MET A 57 15.68 12.77 -9.67
CA MET A 57 15.90 11.41 -9.19
C MET A 57 16.14 10.50 -10.40
N GLU A 58 17.17 9.64 -10.31
CA GLU A 58 17.47 8.64 -11.33
C GLU A 58 16.37 7.58 -11.36
N ALA A 59 16.21 6.91 -12.52
CA ALA A 59 15.23 5.84 -12.67
C ALA A 59 15.63 4.61 -11.83
N SER A 60 14.73 4.15 -10.97
CA SER A 60 14.95 2.95 -10.15
C SER A 60 14.72 1.66 -10.96
N THR A 61 15.40 0.58 -10.60
CA THR A 61 15.20 -0.71 -11.26
C THR A 61 14.07 -1.48 -10.57
N VAL A 62 13.07 -1.90 -11.36
CA VAL A 62 12.02 -2.83 -10.94
C VAL A 62 12.20 -4.14 -11.70
N TYR A 63 12.27 -5.24 -10.97
CA TYR A 63 12.34 -6.59 -11.54
C TYR A 63 10.94 -7.19 -11.62
N TYR A 64 10.69 -7.95 -12.69
CA TYR A 64 9.38 -8.50 -13.01
C TYR A 64 9.46 -9.93 -13.52
N THR A 65 8.48 -10.75 -13.12
CA THR A 65 8.21 -12.07 -13.73
C THR A 65 6.70 -12.31 -13.79
N ASP A 66 6.20 -12.87 -14.88
CA ASP A 66 4.79 -13.24 -15.04
C ASP A 66 4.42 -14.51 -14.24
N PHE A 67 3.12 -14.87 -14.18
CA PHE A 67 2.63 -16.07 -13.52
C PHE A 67 2.66 -17.34 -14.41
N ARG A 68 3.13 -17.26 -15.64
CA ARG A 68 3.23 -18.44 -16.50
C ARG A 68 4.35 -19.35 -16.03
N CYS A 69 4.02 -20.60 -15.77
CA CYS A 69 4.97 -21.62 -15.33
C CYS A 69 5.10 -22.72 -16.38
N PRO A 70 6.24 -22.89 -17.06
CA PRO A 70 6.50 -24.08 -17.85
C PRO A 70 6.65 -25.31 -16.95
N VAL A 71 6.53 -26.49 -17.53
CA VAL A 71 6.75 -27.74 -16.80
C VAL A 71 8.12 -27.75 -16.12
N GLY A 72 8.14 -28.12 -14.83
CA GLY A 72 9.34 -28.14 -14.01
C GLY A 72 9.66 -26.84 -13.28
N THR A 73 8.82 -25.80 -13.40
CA THR A 73 8.96 -24.54 -12.67
C THR A 73 7.71 -24.27 -11.85
N SER A 74 7.87 -23.78 -10.61
CA SER A 74 6.75 -23.38 -9.75
C SER A 74 6.71 -21.86 -9.55
N LEU A 75 5.55 -21.33 -9.11
CA LEU A 75 5.43 -19.90 -8.77
C LEU A 75 6.35 -19.51 -7.60
N THR A 76 6.52 -20.39 -6.64
CA THR A 76 7.44 -20.16 -5.51
C THR A 76 8.90 -20.08 -5.95
N GLU A 77 9.29 -20.89 -6.93
CA GLU A 77 10.63 -20.81 -7.51
C GLU A 77 10.81 -19.54 -8.36
N LYS A 78 9.77 -19.11 -9.07
CA LYS A 78 9.81 -17.83 -9.81
C LYS A 78 9.95 -16.65 -8.86
N LEU A 79 9.20 -16.64 -7.74
CA LEU A 79 9.35 -15.61 -6.71
C LEU A 79 10.77 -15.59 -6.12
N ARG A 80 11.30 -16.76 -5.80
CA ARG A 80 12.67 -16.89 -5.30
C ARG A 80 13.68 -16.29 -6.28
N ARG A 81 13.61 -16.67 -7.57
CA ARG A 81 14.49 -16.14 -8.62
C ARG A 81 14.34 -14.63 -8.79
N LEU A 82 13.12 -14.12 -8.74
CA LEU A 82 12.85 -12.69 -8.80
C LEU A 82 13.55 -11.93 -7.66
N CYS A 83 13.39 -12.37 -6.41
CA CYS A 83 14.02 -11.74 -5.25
C CYS A 83 15.55 -11.78 -5.35
N LEU A 84 16.12 -12.93 -5.81
CA LEU A 84 17.56 -13.05 -6.01
C LEU A 84 18.08 -12.12 -7.11
N ALA A 85 17.38 -12.05 -8.24
CA ALA A 85 17.73 -11.17 -9.35
C ALA A 85 17.61 -9.69 -8.97
N ALA A 86 16.60 -9.34 -8.15
CA ALA A 86 16.39 -7.99 -7.61
C ALA A 86 17.42 -7.61 -6.53
N GLY A 87 18.25 -8.54 -6.07
CA GLY A 87 19.38 -8.24 -5.19
C GLY A 87 19.09 -8.34 -3.69
N ILE A 88 18.09 -9.11 -3.25
CA ILE A 88 17.81 -9.31 -1.82
C ILE A 88 19.05 -9.81 -1.04
N LYS A 89 19.97 -10.51 -1.69
CA LYS A 89 21.24 -10.96 -1.11
C LYS A 89 22.25 -9.84 -0.83
N ASN A 90 22.02 -8.63 -1.34
CA ASN A 90 22.88 -7.48 -1.06
C ASN A 90 22.62 -6.87 0.32
N ILE A 91 21.56 -7.30 0.99
CA ILE A 91 21.26 -6.90 2.37
C ILE A 91 22.00 -7.85 3.31
N ASP A 92 22.86 -7.30 4.15
CA ASP A 92 23.48 -8.06 5.24
C ASP A 92 22.43 -8.38 6.32
N MET A 93 22.03 -9.65 6.42
CA MET A 93 20.99 -10.13 7.34
C MET A 93 21.53 -10.94 8.51
N ASP A 94 22.84 -11.23 8.55
CA ASP A 94 23.41 -12.16 9.54
C ASP A 94 23.17 -11.67 10.97
N GLY A 95 22.48 -12.51 11.77
CA GLY A 95 22.13 -12.21 13.15
C GLY A 95 21.06 -11.11 13.36
N LYS A 96 20.45 -10.57 12.29
CA LYS A 96 19.55 -9.42 12.33
C LYS A 96 18.08 -9.84 12.32
N PHE A 97 17.24 -9.09 13.04
CA PHE A 97 15.79 -9.24 12.96
C PHE A 97 15.25 -8.66 11.64
N VAL A 98 14.44 -9.46 10.95
CA VAL A 98 13.84 -9.08 9.66
C VAL A 98 12.32 -9.07 9.77
N ALA A 99 11.71 -7.88 9.77
CA ALA A 99 10.27 -7.73 9.74
C ALA A 99 9.74 -7.92 8.30
N ILE A 100 9.00 -8.98 8.05
CA ILE A 100 8.30 -9.21 6.79
C ILE A 100 6.86 -8.74 6.97
N LYS A 101 6.55 -7.53 6.47
CA LYS A 101 5.23 -6.93 6.56
C LYS A 101 4.33 -7.45 5.45
N MET A 102 3.20 -8.01 5.84
CA MET A 102 2.16 -8.41 4.90
C MET A 102 0.78 -8.28 5.54
N HIS A 103 -0.26 -8.38 4.73
CA HIS A 103 -1.64 -8.46 5.18
C HIS A 103 -2.06 -9.93 5.28
N PHE A 104 -2.66 -10.34 6.40
CA PHE A 104 -3.04 -11.75 6.62
C PHE A 104 -4.44 -12.10 6.09
N GLY A 105 -5.16 -11.14 5.47
CA GLY A 105 -6.55 -11.28 5.06
C GLY A 105 -7.53 -11.09 6.23
N GLU A 106 -8.75 -10.62 5.94
CA GLU A 106 -9.87 -10.68 6.88
C GLU A 106 -10.58 -12.02 6.72
N LEU A 107 -11.26 -12.53 7.77
CA LEU A 107 -12.00 -13.78 7.67
C LEU A 107 -13.14 -13.65 6.64
N GLY A 108 -13.22 -14.64 5.73
CA GLY A 108 -14.15 -14.65 4.61
C GLY A 108 -13.53 -14.20 3.28
N ASN A 109 -12.52 -13.33 3.30
CA ASN A 109 -11.75 -12.97 2.13
C ASN A 109 -10.78 -14.11 1.75
N LEU A 110 -10.72 -14.47 0.48
CA LEU A 110 -9.82 -15.51 -0.04
C LEU A 110 -8.85 -14.99 -1.11
N ALA A 111 -8.88 -13.68 -1.41
CA ALA A 111 -7.98 -13.06 -2.38
C ALA A 111 -6.61 -12.68 -1.79
N PHE A 112 -6.43 -12.75 -0.46
CA PHE A 112 -5.15 -12.42 0.17
C PHE A 112 -4.01 -13.36 -0.29
N LEU A 113 -2.76 -12.90 -0.13
CA LEU A 113 -1.58 -13.68 -0.52
C LEU A 113 -1.47 -14.99 0.26
N ARG A 114 -1.23 -16.08 -0.44
CA ARG A 114 -1.06 -17.41 0.15
C ARG A 114 0.20 -17.49 1.05
N PRO A 115 0.15 -18.20 2.19
CA PRO A 115 1.31 -18.37 3.09
C PRO A 115 2.58 -18.91 2.41
N ASN A 116 2.44 -19.63 1.32
CA ASN A 116 3.55 -20.16 0.52
C ASN A 116 4.50 -19.08 0.02
N TYR A 117 3.99 -17.90 -0.34
CA TYR A 117 4.82 -16.77 -0.76
C TYR A 117 5.62 -16.20 0.41
N ALA A 118 5.00 -16.07 1.58
CA ALA A 118 5.69 -15.65 2.80
C ALA A 118 6.83 -16.60 3.16
N LYS A 119 6.61 -17.93 2.99
CA LYS A 119 7.64 -18.93 3.23
C LYS A 119 8.88 -18.72 2.37
N VAL A 120 8.71 -18.44 1.09
CA VAL A 120 9.85 -18.17 0.17
C VAL A 120 10.70 -17.01 0.68
N VAL A 121 10.06 -15.92 1.10
CA VAL A 121 10.77 -14.74 1.60
C VAL A 121 11.46 -15.03 2.94
N ALA A 122 10.77 -15.70 3.87
CA ALA A 122 11.34 -16.11 5.15
C ALA A 122 12.54 -17.05 5.00
N ASP A 123 12.45 -18.02 4.09
CA ASP A 123 13.57 -18.94 3.80
C ASP A 123 14.77 -18.19 3.23
N LEU A 124 14.56 -17.23 2.31
CA LEU A 124 15.63 -16.39 1.75
C LEU A 124 16.33 -15.55 2.84
N CYS A 125 15.58 -15.04 3.83
CA CYS A 125 16.17 -14.32 4.95
C CYS A 125 17.02 -15.25 5.83
N LYS A 126 16.50 -16.43 6.17
CA LYS A 126 17.20 -17.43 6.98
C LYS A 126 18.47 -17.95 6.32
N GLU A 127 18.45 -18.17 5.01
CA GLU A 127 19.63 -18.58 4.24
C GLU A 127 20.79 -17.56 4.34
N GLN A 128 20.49 -16.33 4.69
CA GLN A 128 21.45 -15.25 4.92
C GLN A 128 21.73 -15.00 6.43
N GLY A 129 21.33 -15.93 7.30
CA GLY A 129 21.53 -15.81 8.76
C GLY A 129 20.54 -14.88 9.46
N GLY A 130 19.53 -14.34 8.76
CA GLY A 130 18.53 -13.45 9.33
C GLY A 130 17.51 -14.16 10.22
N LEU A 131 16.89 -13.40 11.10
CA LEU A 131 15.86 -13.83 12.05
C LEU A 131 14.49 -13.27 11.61
N PRO A 132 13.82 -13.85 10.58
CA PRO A 132 12.59 -13.30 10.04
C PRO A 132 11.39 -13.57 10.93
N PHE A 133 10.45 -12.62 10.94
CA PHE A 133 9.10 -12.79 11.45
C PHE A 133 8.09 -12.10 10.53
N LEU A 134 6.87 -12.64 10.44
CA LEU A 134 5.76 -12.00 9.74
C LEU A 134 5.08 -11.00 10.69
N THR A 135 4.64 -9.88 10.16
CA THR A 135 4.01 -8.84 10.97
C THR A 135 2.93 -8.06 10.23
N ASP A 136 1.97 -7.58 10.99
CA ASP A 136 0.97 -6.56 10.66
C ASP A 136 0.58 -5.84 11.95
N CYS A 137 -0.12 -4.70 11.88
CA CYS A 137 -0.70 -4.02 13.05
C CYS A 137 -2.22 -4.20 13.10
N ASN A 138 -2.77 -4.09 14.30
CA ASN A 138 -4.22 -4.22 14.53
C ASN A 138 -5.03 -3.19 13.75
N THR A 139 -6.28 -3.54 13.42
CA THR A 139 -7.18 -2.70 12.63
C THR A 139 -7.97 -1.71 13.50
N LEU A 140 -8.51 -0.67 12.85
CA LEU A 140 -9.49 0.25 13.43
C LEU A 140 -10.93 -0.25 13.25
N TYR A 141 -11.15 -1.06 12.23
CA TYR A 141 -12.50 -1.46 11.82
C TYR A 141 -12.98 -2.67 12.62
N PRO A 142 -14.32 -2.84 12.73
CA PRO A 142 -14.90 -4.10 13.15
C PRO A 142 -14.38 -5.26 12.29
N GLY A 143 -14.09 -6.39 12.92
CA GLY A 143 -13.55 -7.56 12.23
C GLY A 143 -12.69 -8.42 13.14
N SER A 144 -11.98 -9.36 12.53
CA SER A 144 -11.21 -10.39 13.24
C SER A 144 -9.80 -9.96 13.63
N ARG A 145 -9.41 -8.67 13.44
CA ARG A 145 -8.03 -8.21 13.64
C ARG A 145 -7.94 -6.98 14.55
N LYS A 146 -8.89 -6.81 15.49
CA LYS A 146 -8.96 -5.66 16.41
C LYS A 146 -7.91 -5.66 17.53
N ASN A 147 -7.45 -6.84 17.93
CA ASN A 147 -6.44 -7.03 18.96
C ASN A 147 -5.54 -8.20 18.58
N ALA A 148 -4.39 -8.32 19.20
CA ALA A 148 -3.39 -9.31 18.79
C ALA A 148 -3.88 -10.75 18.87
N LEU A 149 -4.74 -11.11 19.81
CA LEU A 149 -5.23 -12.49 19.94
C LEU A 149 -6.18 -12.85 18.80
N GLU A 150 -7.15 -11.97 18.50
CA GLU A 150 -8.06 -12.14 17.37
C GLU A 150 -7.28 -12.09 16.04
N HIS A 151 -6.33 -11.16 15.91
CA HIS A 151 -5.51 -11.01 14.72
C HIS A 151 -4.65 -12.25 14.44
N LEU A 152 -4.01 -12.82 15.46
CA LEU A 152 -3.27 -14.06 15.33
C LEU A 152 -4.18 -15.23 14.98
N THR A 153 -5.37 -15.31 15.59
CA THR A 153 -6.36 -16.35 15.26
C THR A 153 -6.82 -16.21 13.82
N CYS A 154 -7.10 -14.99 13.35
CA CYS A 154 -7.45 -14.71 11.96
C CYS A 154 -6.32 -15.16 11.00
N ALA A 155 -5.08 -14.76 11.26
CA ALA A 155 -3.92 -15.17 10.48
C ALA A 155 -3.79 -16.69 10.41
N GLN A 156 -3.97 -17.38 11.54
CA GLN A 156 -3.90 -18.84 11.64
C GLN A 156 -5.01 -19.52 10.84
N LEU A 157 -6.25 -19.05 10.92
CA LEU A 157 -7.38 -19.56 10.13
C LEU A 157 -7.18 -19.35 8.63
N ASN A 158 -6.48 -18.29 8.25
CA ASN A 158 -6.08 -18.01 6.87
C ASN A 158 -4.79 -18.76 6.46
N GLY A 159 -4.31 -19.69 7.30
CA GLY A 159 -3.21 -20.60 6.96
C GLY A 159 -1.81 -20.09 7.31
N PHE A 160 -1.68 -18.93 7.95
CA PHE A 160 -0.39 -18.40 8.39
C PHE A 160 0.01 -18.99 9.75
N TRP A 161 0.80 -20.04 9.69
CA TRP A 161 1.38 -20.70 10.87
C TRP A 161 2.89 -20.76 10.75
N PRO A 162 3.64 -20.82 11.86
CA PRO A 162 5.08 -21.01 11.79
C PRO A 162 5.51 -22.21 10.94
N MET A 163 4.69 -23.28 10.92
CA MET A 163 4.95 -24.47 10.10
C MET A 163 4.72 -24.24 8.60
N THR A 164 3.76 -23.38 8.22
CA THR A 164 3.45 -23.08 6.81
C THR A 164 4.31 -21.95 6.26
N THR A 165 4.68 -20.99 7.10
CA THR A 165 5.43 -19.78 6.70
C THR A 165 6.92 -19.87 7.02
N GLY A 166 7.33 -20.82 7.86
CA GLY A 166 8.71 -20.99 8.26
C GLY A 166 9.20 -20.00 9.32
N CYS A 167 8.42 -19.06 9.80
CA CYS A 167 8.81 -18.08 10.83
C CYS A 167 7.61 -17.72 11.74
N GLN A 168 7.89 -17.06 12.86
CA GLN A 168 6.88 -16.63 13.81
C GLN A 168 6.07 -15.43 13.28
N ILE A 169 4.92 -15.18 13.89
CA ILE A 169 4.08 -14.03 13.64
C ILE A 169 4.08 -13.15 14.88
N LEU A 170 4.38 -11.88 14.73
CA LEU A 170 4.29 -10.85 15.77
C LEU A 170 3.35 -9.74 15.31
N ILE A 171 2.38 -9.38 16.15
CA ILE A 171 1.53 -8.22 15.88
C ILE A 171 2.28 -6.98 16.32
N GLY A 172 2.58 -6.11 15.35
CA GLY A 172 3.58 -5.05 15.47
C GLY A 172 3.27 -3.98 16.52
N ASP A 173 1.99 -3.70 16.79
CA ASP A 173 1.50 -2.72 17.74
C ASP A 173 0.95 -3.33 19.05
N GLY A 174 1.34 -4.57 19.35
CA GLY A 174 1.05 -5.26 20.61
C GLY A 174 -0.41 -5.66 20.80
N LEU A 175 -0.74 -6.05 22.06
CA LEU A 175 -2.02 -6.66 22.38
C LEU A 175 -3.23 -5.82 22.00
N ARG A 176 -3.17 -4.50 22.20
CA ARG A 176 -4.31 -3.58 22.03
C ARG A 176 -4.12 -2.55 20.92
N GLY A 177 -3.08 -2.69 20.11
CA GLY A 177 -2.76 -1.74 19.06
C GLY A 177 -2.16 -0.42 19.57
N THR A 178 -1.55 -0.43 20.75
CA THR A 178 -1.04 0.74 21.45
C THR A 178 0.42 0.66 21.84
N ASP A 179 1.10 -0.42 21.45
CA ASP A 179 2.55 -0.54 21.59
C ASP A 179 3.21 0.08 20.35
N GLU A 180 3.56 1.36 20.49
CA GLU A 180 4.00 2.19 19.37
C GLU A 180 5.26 2.99 19.70
N VAL A 181 5.90 3.47 18.66
CA VAL A 181 6.98 4.45 18.71
C VAL A 181 6.67 5.59 17.74
N GLU A 182 6.95 6.81 18.16
CA GLU A 182 6.88 7.97 17.27
C GLU A 182 8.18 8.08 16.47
N VAL A 183 8.06 8.06 15.15
CA VAL A 183 9.16 8.13 14.20
C VAL A 183 9.06 9.44 13.44
N PRO A 184 10.13 10.25 13.33
CA PRO A 184 10.11 11.45 12.48
C PRO A 184 9.78 11.10 11.03
N VAL A 185 8.97 11.95 10.38
CA VAL A 185 8.67 11.83 8.95
C VAL A 185 9.61 12.73 8.18
N PRO A 186 10.56 12.19 7.41
CA PRO A 186 11.46 13.02 6.60
C PRO A 186 10.66 13.85 5.60
N ASN A 187 10.87 15.16 5.61
CA ASN A 187 10.18 16.13 4.73
C ASN A 187 8.64 16.06 4.79
N GLY A 188 8.06 15.52 5.87
CA GLY A 188 6.61 15.38 6.01
C GLY A 188 5.88 16.73 6.02
N GLU A 189 4.81 16.82 5.24
CA GLU A 189 3.94 18.01 5.13
C GLU A 189 2.70 17.88 6.02
N PHE A 190 2.09 16.70 6.03
CA PHE A 190 0.87 16.39 6.78
C PHE A 190 1.17 15.83 8.17
N CYS A 191 2.21 15.02 8.29
CA CYS A 191 2.63 14.37 9.52
C CYS A 191 4.08 14.76 9.86
N LYS A 192 4.35 15.26 11.06
CA LYS A 192 5.73 15.53 11.52
C LYS A 192 6.38 14.28 12.11
N THR A 193 5.57 13.45 12.75
CA THR A 193 5.93 12.14 13.29
C THR A 193 4.87 11.12 12.88
N ALA A 194 5.26 9.87 12.71
CA ALA A 194 4.39 8.73 12.45
C ALA A 194 4.38 7.80 13.66
N LYS A 195 3.20 7.34 14.07
CA LYS A 195 3.02 6.38 15.17
C LYS A 195 3.03 4.97 14.62
N ILE A 196 4.15 4.31 14.72
CA ILE A 196 4.41 2.99 14.10
C ILE A 196 4.45 1.91 15.18
N GLY A 197 3.95 0.71 14.86
CA GLY A 197 4.04 -0.45 15.74
C GLY A 197 5.49 -0.74 16.15
N ARG A 198 5.74 -0.85 17.46
CA ARG A 198 7.09 -0.94 18.03
C ARG A 198 7.88 -2.11 17.46
N ALA A 199 7.31 -3.32 17.43
CA ALA A 199 8.04 -4.49 16.96
C ALA A 199 8.53 -4.37 15.51
N ILE A 200 7.87 -3.54 14.69
CA ILE A 200 8.29 -3.26 13.32
C ILE A 200 9.54 -2.37 13.30
N MET A 201 9.58 -1.38 14.19
CA MET A 201 10.72 -0.46 14.26
C MET A 201 11.91 -1.03 15.03
N ASP A 202 11.69 -2.01 15.91
CA ASP A 202 12.74 -2.75 16.61
C ASP A 202 13.50 -3.73 15.68
N ALA A 203 12.94 -4.04 14.50
CA ALA A 203 13.62 -4.88 13.51
C ALA A 203 14.70 -4.08 12.75
N ASP A 204 15.84 -4.72 12.50
CA ASP A 204 16.97 -4.13 11.77
C ASP A 204 16.68 -3.94 10.29
N ILE A 205 15.89 -4.85 9.70
CA ILE A 205 15.60 -4.92 8.27
C ILE A 205 14.09 -4.99 8.08
N PHE A 206 13.60 -4.30 7.06
CA PHE A 206 12.20 -4.30 6.71
C PHE A 206 11.96 -4.82 5.28
N ILE A 207 11.04 -5.79 5.15
CA ILE A 207 10.60 -6.32 3.86
C ILE A 207 9.09 -6.15 3.76
N SER A 208 8.59 -5.50 2.70
CA SER A 208 7.17 -5.52 2.38
C SER A 208 6.86 -6.64 1.39
N LEU A 209 5.95 -7.54 1.77
CA LEU A 209 5.36 -8.54 0.88
C LEU A 209 3.90 -8.14 0.65
N THR A 210 3.60 -7.65 -0.54
CA THR A 210 2.38 -6.92 -0.83
C THR A 210 1.49 -7.67 -1.81
N HIS A 211 0.22 -7.82 -1.46
CA HIS A 211 -0.85 -8.10 -2.40
C HIS A 211 -1.25 -6.78 -3.07
N PHE A 212 -0.96 -6.65 -4.37
CA PHE A 212 -1.35 -5.47 -5.14
C PHE A 212 -2.73 -5.70 -5.75
N LYS A 213 -3.70 -4.87 -5.40
CA LYS A 213 -5.12 -5.00 -5.80
C LYS A 213 -5.81 -3.65 -5.76
N GLY A 214 -7.09 -3.61 -6.20
CA GLY A 214 -7.95 -2.43 -6.06
C GLY A 214 -8.20 -2.03 -4.60
N HIS A 215 -8.75 -0.83 -4.44
CA HIS A 215 -9.14 -0.28 -3.15
C HIS A 215 -10.20 0.81 -3.31
N GLU A 216 -11.25 0.74 -2.54
CA GLU A 216 -12.44 1.58 -2.63
C GLU A 216 -12.21 3.08 -2.34
N ALA A 217 -11.18 3.41 -1.52
CA ALA A 217 -10.86 4.80 -1.16
C ALA A 217 -9.55 5.30 -1.80
N THR A 218 -8.51 4.45 -1.89
CA THR A 218 -7.18 4.85 -2.33
C THR A 218 -6.84 4.38 -3.76
N GLY A 219 -7.82 3.82 -4.46
CA GLY A 219 -7.71 3.29 -5.81
C GLY A 219 -7.01 1.95 -5.90
N PHE A 220 -5.82 1.81 -5.34
CA PHE A 220 -5.14 0.54 -5.20
C PHE A 220 -4.47 0.39 -3.82
N GLY A 221 -4.24 -0.85 -3.42
CA GLY A 221 -3.41 -1.19 -2.28
C GLY A 221 -2.10 -1.77 -2.75
N GLY A 222 -1.05 -0.94 -2.79
CA GLY A 222 0.32 -1.31 -3.17
C GLY A 222 1.26 -1.39 -1.97
N ALA A 223 2.58 -1.36 -2.23
CA ALA A 223 3.63 -1.41 -1.22
C ALA A 223 3.54 -0.22 -0.26
N ILE A 224 3.34 1.00 -0.77
CA ILE A 224 3.25 2.21 0.06
C ILE A 224 2.08 2.09 1.04
N LYS A 225 0.89 1.64 0.59
CA LYS A 225 -0.24 1.41 1.48
C LYS A 225 0.01 0.28 2.48
N ASN A 226 0.57 -0.84 2.04
CA ASN A 226 0.94 -1.96 2.92
C ASN A 226 1.90 -1.52 4.03
N ILE A 227 2.82 -0.62 3.73
CA ILE A 227 3.76 -0.05 4.68
C ILE A 227 3.07 1.02 5.55
N GLY A 228 2.60 2.11 4.95
CA GLY A 228 2.13 3.30 5.67
C GLY A 228 0.91 3.03 6.55
N MET A 229 -0.17 2.51 5.95
CA MET A 229 -1.36 2.13 6.71
C MET A 229 -1.10 0.88 7.56
N GLY A 230 -0.44 -0.12 6.98
CA GLY A 230 -0.26 -1.42 7.63
C GLY A 230 0.64 -1.38 8.87
N CYS A 231 1.72 -0.59 8.87
CA CYS A 231 2.65 -0.47 10.00
C CYS A 231 2.20 0.57 11.05
N GLY A 232 1.26 1.46 10.71
CA GLY A 232 0.71 2.40 11.67
C GLY A 232 0.08 1.66 12.86
N SER A 233 0.36 2.12 14.08
CA SER A 233 -0.37 1.70 15.26
C SER A 233 -1.85 2.09 15.15
N ARG A 234 -2.68 1.71 16.11
CA ARG A 234 -4.07 2.16 16.12
C ARG A 234 -4.20 3.69 16.11
N ALA A 235 -3.40 4.39 16.91
CA ALA A 235 -3.38 5.85 16.89
C ALA A 235 -2.85 6.41 15.57
N GLY A 236 -1.85 5.76 14.97
CA GLY A 236 -1.35 6.12 13.66
C GLY A 236 -2.38 5.95 12.54
N LYS A 237 -3.11 4.83 12.54
CA LYS A 237 -4.24 4.63 11.61
C LYS A 237 -5.34 5.68 11.79
N MET A 238 -5.66 6.02 13.05
CA MET A 238 -6.61 7.10 13.37
C MET A 238 -6.19 8.43 12.78
N GLU A 239 -4.90 8.79 12.91
CA GLU A 239 -4.36 10.04 12.36
C GLU A 239 -4.43 10.08 10.83
N GLN A 240 -4.18 8.96 10.17
CA GLN A 240 -4.28 8.87 8.73
C GLN A 240 -5.73 9.03 8.24
N HIS A 241 -6.70 8.38 8.89
CA HIS A 241 -8.11 8.36 8.46
C HIS A 241 -8.93 9.58 8.89
N SER A 242 -8.71 10.13 10.09
CA SER A 242 -9.69 11.05 10.68
C SER A 242 -9.09 12.18 11.52
N SER A 243 -7.84 12.53 11.29
CA SER A 243 -7.15 13.47 12.20
C SER A 243 -7.21 13.02 13.66
N GLY A 244 -7.47 11.74 13.93
CA GLY A 244 -7.41 11.11 15.23
C GLY A 244 -8.68 11.17 16.09
N LYS A 245 -9.88 11.25 15.53
CA LYS A 245 -11.15 11.30 16.30
C LYS A 245 -12.06 10.10 16.04
N PRO A 246 -12.48 9.33 17.07
CA PRO A 246 -13.49 8.28 16.96
C PRO A 246 -14.91 8.82 17.10
N ALA A 247 -15.91 8.07 16.61
CA ALA A 247 -17.33 8.35 16.84
C ALA A 247 -18.06 7.16 17.47
N VAL A 248 -19.26 7.38 17.96
CA VAL A 248 -20.14 6.37 18.54
C VAL A 248 -21.39 6.23 17.69
N GLN A 249 -21.71 4.99 17.33
CA GLN A 249 -22.99 4.62 16.72
C GLN A 249 -23.97 4.18 17.83
N ASP A 250 -24.89 5.05 18.20
CA ASP A 250 -25.80 4.85 19.32
C ASP A 250 -26.64 3.59 19.23
N SER A 251 -27.07 3.20 18.01
CA SER A 251 -27.85 1.99 17.77
C SER A 251 -27.11 0.70 18.18
N LEU A 252 -25.80 0.68 18.06
CA LEU A 252 -24.96 -0.46 18.42
C LEU A 252 -24.46 -0.39 19.87
N CYS A 253 -24.40 0.83 20.46
CA CYS A 253 -23.92 1.00 21.84
C CYS A 253 -24.84 0.30 22.85
N ARG A 254 -24.26 -0.52 23.72
CA ARG A 254 -24.97 -1.25 24.79
C ARG A 254 -24.77 -0.65 26.18
N GLY A 255 -24.06 0.47 26.29
CA GLY A 255 -23.79 1.11 27.59
C GLY A 255 -22.97 0.22 28.55
N CYS A 256 -22.07 -0.60 28.04
CA CYS A 256 -21.28 -1.56 28.84
C CYS A 256 -20.10 -0.94 29.57
N HIS A 257 -19.80 0.33 29.36
CA HIS A 257 -18.77 1.16 30.00
C HIS A 257 -17.32 0.69 29.78
N ARG A 258 -17.05 -0.28 28.90
CA ARG A 258 -15.66 -0.77 28.63
C ARG A 258 -14.80 0.31 28.02
N CYS A 259 -15.33 1.08 27.07
CA CYS A 259 -14.60 2.15 26.38
C CYS A 259 -14.13 3.25 27.34
N ALA A 260 -14.93 3.62 28.32
CA ALA A 260 -14.54 4.62 29.33
C ALA A 260 -13.43 4.09 30.25
N LYS A 261 -13.46 2.80 30.63
CA LYS A 261 -12.38 2.17 31.43
C LYS A 261 -11.02 2.14 30.71
N GLU A 262 -11.04 2.09 29.38
CA GLU A 262 -9.82 2.10 28.56
C GLU A 262 -9.37 3.52 28.18
N CYS A 263 -10.19 4.54 28.47
CA CYS A 263 -9.89 5.92 28.12
C CYS A 263 -8.95 6.57 29.13
N GLY A 264 -7.66 6.64 28.82
CA GLY A 264 -6.65 7.27 29.70
C GLY A 264 -6.75 8.78 29.80
N SER A 265 -7.67 9.44 29.07
CA SER A 265 -7.91 10.89 29.11
C SER A 265 -9.30 11.25 29.64
N ASP A 266 -10.06 10.28 30.18
CA ASP A 266 -11.42 10.45 30.70
C ASP A 266 -12.37 11.20 29.73
N ALA A 267 -12.20 10.96 28.44
CA ALA A 267 -12.95 11.62 27.37
C ALA A 267 -14.31 10.97 27.08
N ILE A 268 -14.70 9.87 27.76
CA ILE A 268 -15.93 9.15 27.46
C ILE A 268 -16.88 9.21 28.65
N THR A 269 -18.04 9.78 28.41
CA THR A 269 -19.18 9.86 29.33
C THR A 269 -20.38 9.10 28.76
N TYR A 270 -21.53 9.13 29.45
CA TYR A 270 -22.75 8.45 29.02
C TYR A 270 -23.94 9.41 29.10
N ASN A 271 -24.79 9.38 28.08
CA ASN A 271 -26.02 10.14 28.06
C ASN A 271 -27.13 9.45 28.90
N GLU A 272 -28.31 10.09 28.97
CA GLU A 272 -29.48 9.57 29.71
C GLU A 272 -29.94 8.19 29.26
N GLN A 273 -29.71 7.82 27.98
CA GLN A 273 -30.00 6.51 27.41
C GLN A 273 -28.86 5.50 27.63
N ASN A 274 -27.90 5.84 28.49
CA ASN A 274 -26.70 5.04 28.78
C ASN A 274 -25.85 4.72 27.53
N LYS A 275 -25.82 5.63 26.53
CA LYS A 275 -24.96 5.54 25.35
C LYS A 275 -23.67 6.31 25.58
N ALA A 276 -22.55 5.79 25.07
CA ALA A 276 -21.26 6.45 25.18
C ALA A 276 -21.25 7.77 24.38
N VAL A 277 -20.68 8.82 24.99
CA VAL A 277 -20.48 10.15 24.37
C VAL A 277 -19.01 10.51 24.51
N ILE A 278 -18.40 10.95 23.43
CA ILE A 278 -16.98 11.30 23.39
C ILE A 278 -16.82 12.84 23.47
N ASP A 279 -16.10 13.29 24.47
CA ASP A 279 -15.64 14.67 24.62
C ASP A 279 -14.39 14.86 23.74
N TYR A 280 -14.54 15.54 22.61
CA TYR A 280 -13.47 15.73 21.64
C TYR A 280 -12.36 16.68 22.12
N ASP A 281 -12.60 17.53 23.10
CA ASP A 281 -11.58 18.41 23.67
C ASP A 281 -10.61 17.61 24.54
N LYS A 282 -11.11 16.58 25.22
CA LYS A 282 -10.29 15.65 26.01
C LYS A 282 -9.70 14.52 25.19
N CYS A 283 -10.36 14.12 24.11
CA CYS A 283 -9.96 12.98 23.30
C CYS A 283 -8.59 13.18 22.65
N LYS A 284 -7.65 12.25 22.90
CA LYS A 284 -6.29 12.26 22.33
C LYS A 284 -6.16 11.45 21.03
N GLY A 285 -7.26 10.88 20.50
CA GLY A 285 -7.23 10.12 19.26
C GLY A 285 -6.47 8.79 19.29
N CYS A 286 -6.24 8.21 20.47
CA CYS A 286 -5.46 6.98 20.61
C CYS A 286 -6.18 5.70 20.15
N GLY A 287 -7.47 5.73 19.84
CA GLY A 287 -8.29 4.62 19.34
C GLY A 287 -8.50 3.44 20.29
N ARG A 288 -8.06 3.49 21.55
CA ARG A 288 -8.24 2.38 22.54
C ARG A 288 -9.70 1.98 22.69
N CYS A 289 -10.61 2.97 22.71
CA CYS A 289 -12.05 2.75 22.84
C CYS A 289 -12.64 1.92 21.67
N ILE A 290 -12.11 2.05 20.46
CA ILE A 290 -12.50 1.23 19.30
C ILE A 290 -12.16 -0.24 19.59
N GLY A 291 -10.91 -0.53 19.94
CA GLY A 291 -10.48 -1.91 20.26
C GLY A 291 -11.13 -2.51 21.51
N ALA A 292 -11.63 -1.68 22.42
CA ALA A 292 -12.33 -2.12 23.63
C ALA A 292 -13.82 -2.44 23.37
N CYS A 293 -14.39 -1.94 22.27
CA CYS A 293 -15.82 -2.11 21.99
C CYS A 293 -16.12 -3.48 21.38
N ASN A 294 -16.76 -4.37 22.16
CA ASN A 294 -17.18 -5.69 21.66
C ASN A 294 -18.44 -5.66 20.80
N PHE A 295 -19.06 -4.50 20.67
CA PHE A 295 -20.30 -4.31 19.90
C PHE A 295 -20.07 -3.47 18.65
N ASP A 296 -18.82 -3.17 18.34
CA ASP A 296 -18.39 -2.35 17.21
C ASP A 296 -19.11 -1.00 17.11
N ALA A 297 -19.59 -0.51 18.26
CA ALA A 297 -20.33 0.76 18.35
C ALA A 297 -19.42 1.98 18.27
N ILE A 298 -18.09 1.84 18.43
CA ILE A 298 -17.13 2.93 18.32
C ILE A 298 -16.24 2.67 17.10
N TYR A 299 -16.16 3.66 16.22
CA TYR A 299 -15.49 3.56 14.94
C TYR A 299 -14.68 4.83 14.65
N SER A 300 -13.76 4.75 13.69
CA SER A 300 -13.05 5.91 13.15
C SER A 300 -13.98 6.69 12.21
N ILE A 301 -14.09 8.00 12.41
CA ILE A 301 -14.75 8.86 11.41
C ILE A 301 -13.78 8.96 10.23
N ASP A 302 -14.25 8.62 9.05
CA ASP A 302 -13.52 8.90 7.82
C ASP A 302 -13.79 10.36 7.42
N SER A 303 -12.98 11.26 7.95
CA SER A 303 -13.12 12.72 7.77
C SER A 303 -12.06 13.32 6.85
N SER A 304 -10.99 12.56 6.56
CA SER A 304 -9.98 13.00 5.58
C SER A 304 -10.52 12.76 4.17
N ALA A 305 -10.36 13.73 3.28
CA ALA A 305 -10.52 13.49 1.85
C ALA A 305 -9.59 12.34 1.44
N ASN A 306 -10.01 11.51 0.49
CA ASN A 306 -9.20 10.37 0.03
C ASN A 306 -7.78 10.78 -0.36
N GLU A 307 -7.61 11.95 -0.97
CA GLU A 307 -6.31 12.52 -1.31
C GLU A 307 -5.42 12.79 -0.08
N GLU A 308 -5.98 13.32 1.02
CA GLU A 308 -5.21 13.56 2.26
C GLU A 308 -4.80 12.24 2.91
N LEU A 309 -5.67 11.22 2.90
CA LEU A 309 -5.37 9.87 3.35
C LEU A 309 -4.19 9.29 2.56
N ASP A 310 -4.22 9.42 1.24
CA ASP A 310 -3.17 8.94 0.33
C ASP A 310 -1.82 9.58 0.63
N ARG A 311 -1.79 10.90 0.83
CA ARG A 311 -0.58 11.65 1.16
C ARG A 311 -0.04 11.27 2.54
N LYS A 312 -0.89 11.15 3.55
CA LYS A 312 -0.48 10.68 4.90
C LYS A 312 0.08 9.25 4.89
N MET A 313 -0.51 8.35 4.09
CA MET A 313 0.02 6.98 3.93
C MET A 313 1.44 6.98 3.36
N ALA A 314 1.72 7.83 2.37
CA ALA A 314 3.06 7.97 1.80
C ALA A 314 4.06 8.46 2.86
N GLU A 315 3.68 9.43 3.68
CA GLU A 315 4.51 9.97 4.76
C GLU A 315 4.77 8.93 5.86
N TYR A 316 3.76 8.17 6.26
CA TYR A 316 3.92 7.05 7.19
C TYR A 316 4.84 5.96 6.63
N ALA A 317 4.71 5.63 5.34
CA ALA A 317 5.59 4.66 4.68
C ALA A 317 7.05 5.15 4.64
N ALA A 318 7.27 6.44 4.37
CA ALA A 318 8.60 7.03 4.41
C ALA A 318 9.23 6.92 5.80
N ALA A 319 8.48 7.18 6.88
CA ALA A 319 8.96 7.03 8.25
C ALA A 319 9.39 5.59 8.56
N VAL A 320 8.62 4.59 8.11
CA VAL A 320 8.97 3.17 8.31
C VAL A 320 10.25 2.78 7.59
N CYS A 321 10.48 3.29 6.38
CA CYS A 321 11.62 2.90 5.54
C CYS A 321 12.87 3.75 5.76
N TYR A 322 12.77 4.84 6.52
CA TYR A 322 13.86 5.79 6.70
C TYR A 322 15.07 5.18 7.43
N ASP A 323 16.25 5.39 6.85
CA ASP A 323 17.57 5.05 7.43
C ASP A 323 17.72 3.57 7.87
N ARG A 324 17.07 2.63 7.17
CA ARG A 324 17.29 1.19 7.35
C ARG A 324 17.19 0.41 6.05
N PRO A 325 17.82 -0.77 5.93
CA PRO A 325 17.69 -1.62 4.77
C PRO A 325 16.23 -2.05 4.57
N CYS A 326 15.69 -1.79 3.37
CA CYS A 326 14.35 -2.20 2.97
C CYS A 326 14.38 -2.96 1.65
N PHE A 327 13.41 -3.88 1.46
CA PHE A 327 13.17 -4.56 0.20
C PHE A 327 11.68 -4.76 -0.01
N HIS A 328 11.21 -4.55 -1.24
CA HIS A 328 9.79 -4.52 -1.53
C HIS A 328 9.42 -5.51 -2.62
N ILE A 329 8.36 -6.27 -2.38
CA ILE A 329 7.82 -7.31 -3.27
C ILE A 329 6.33 -7.07 -3.41
N SER A 330 5.82 -7.02 -4.64
CA SER A 330 4.39 -6.92 -4.94
C SER A 330 3.95 -8.04 -5.85
N LEU A 331 2.89 -8.76 -5.45
CA LEU A 331 2.22 -9.76 -6.28
C LEU A 331 0.92 -9.17 -6.80
N VAL A 332 0.85 -9.00 -8.11
CA VAL A 332 -0.28 -8.40 -8.83
C VAL A 332 -1.15 -9.54 -9.37
N GLN A 333 -1.97 -10.10 -8.48
CA GLN A 333 -2.84 -11.26 -8.69
C GLN A 333 -4.13 -11.11 -7.89
N ASP A 334 -5.15 -11.89 -8.21
CA ASP A 334 -6.45 -11.86 -7.52
C ASP A 334 -6.92 -10.40 -7.28
N ILE A 335 -6.84 -9.56 -8.32
CA ILE A 335 -6.99 -8.09 -8.24
C ILE A 335 -8.45 -7.75 -8.00
N SER A 336 -8.91 -7.87 -6.75
CA SER A 336 -10.26 -7.50 -6.34
C SER A 336 -10.45 -5.97 -6.38
N PRO A 337 -11.68 -5.46 -6.52
CA PRO A 337 -11.96 -4.02 -6.48
C PRO A 337 -11.76 -3.41 -5.08
N ASN A 338 -11.81 -4.24 -4.02
CA ASN A 338 -11.82 -3.84 -2.63
C ASN A 338 -10.58 -4.32 -1.88
N CYS A 339 -10.38 -3.76 -0.68
CA CYS A 339 -9.27 -4.10 0.20
C CYS A 339 -9.40 -5.50 0.82
N ASP A 340 -8.28 -6.20 1.06
CA ASP A 340 -8.24 -7.45 1.86
C ASP A 340 -8.69 -7.27 3.32
N CYS A 341 -8.94 -6.03 3.74
CA CYS A 341 -9.46 -5.74 5.08
C CYS A 341 -10.96 -5.99 5.21
N HIS A 342 -11.65 -6.30 4.12
CA HIS A 342 -13.05 -6.73 4.09
C HIS A 342 -13.14 -8.26 4.00
N GLY A 343 -14.15 -8.85 4.64
CA GLY A 343 -14.41 -10.29 4.57
C GLY A 343 -14.89 -10.74 3.18
N GLU A 344 -15.58 -9.85 2.47
CA GLU A 344 -15.98 -10.00 1.08
C GLU A 344 -14.88 -9.46 0.15
N ASN A 345 -14.50 -10.22 -0.88
CA ASN A 345 -13.45 -9.79 -1.81
C ASN A 345 -13.92 -9.52 -3.24
N ASP A 346 -15.11 -9.91 -3.63
CA ASP A 346 -15.64 -9.84 -4.99
C ASP A 346 -14.72 -10.49 -6.07
N ALA A 347 -15.24 -10.61 -7.28
CA ALA A 347 -14.50 -11.13 -8.42
C ALA A 347 -13.36 -10.19 -8.83
N PRO A 348 -12.18 -10.73 -9.26
CA PRO A 348 -11.10 -9.91 -9.77
C PRO A 348 -11.55 -9.02 -10.94
N ILE A 349 -11.10 -7.76 -10.95
CA ILE A 349 -11.40 -6.80 -12.01
C ILE A 349 -10.45 -6.92 -13.20
N LEU A 350 -9.23 -7.44 -12.96
CA LEU A 350 -8.16 -7.62 -13.94
C LEU A 350 -7.57 -9.03 -13.84
N PRO A 351 -6.97 -9.58 -14.91
CA PRO A 351 -6.26 -10.85 -14.84
C PRO A 351 -5.00 -10.75 -13.98
N ASP A 352 -4.52 -11.88 -13.48
CA ASP A 352 -3.23 -11.99 -12.83
C ASP A 352 -2.11 -11.53 -13.76
N ILE A 353 -1.26 -10.62 -13.29
CA ILE A 353 -0.23 -9.96 -14.11
C ILE A 353 1.14 -10.56 -13.83
N GLY A 354 1.58 -10.55 -12.56
CA GLY A 354 2.90 -11.06 -12.22
C GLY A 354 3.40 -10.63 -10.85
N MET A 355 4.67 -10.90 -10.62
CA MET A 355 5.38 -10.56 -9.39
C MET A 355 6.44 -9.52 -9.72
N PHE A 356 6.56 -8.51 -8.86
CA PHE A 356 7.48 -7.39 -9.00
C PHE A 356 8.33 -7.25 -7.73
N ALA A 357 9.59 -6.80 -7.87
CA ALA A 357 10.47 -6.55 -6.74
C ALA A 357 11.41 -5.36 -7.01
N SER A 358 11.63 -4.54 -5.99
CA SER A 358 12.54 -3.38 -6.04
C SER A 358 13.00 -2.98 -4.63
N PHE A 359 14.10 -2.23 -4.56
CA PHE A 359 14.49 -1.49 -3.36
C PHE A 359 13.71 -0.17 -3.20
N ASP A 360 13.07 0.31 -4.27
CA ASP A 360 12.29 1.54 -4.30
C ASP A 360 10.79 1.20 -4.34
N PRO A 361 10.03 1.49 -3.26
CA PRO A 361 8.61 1.17 -3.22
C PRO A 361 7.75 2.08 -4.11
N VAL A 362 8.21 3.30 -4.43
CA VAL A 362 7.52 4.23 -5.32
C VAL A 362 7.59 3.74 -6.76
N ALA A 363 8.80 3.39 -7.22
CA ALA A 363 9.03 2.76 -8.52
C ALA A 363 8.26 1.44 -8.65
N LEU A 364 8.23 0.64 -7.59
CA LEU A 364 7.51 -0.63 -7.54
C LEU A 364 6.01 -0.44 -7.74
N ASP A 365 5.39 0.46 -6.97
CA ASP A 365 3.95 0.73 -7.08
C ASP A 365 3.60 1.38 -8.41
N GLN A 366 4.45 2.29 -8.95
CA GLN A 366 4.26 2.85 -10.29
C GLN A 366 4.29 1.75 -11.36
N ALA A 367 5.24 0.83 -11.31
CA ALA A 367 5.31 -0.27 -12.28
C ALA A 367 4.11 -1.22 -12.20
N CYS A 368 3.61 -1.49 -10.98
CA CYS A 368 2.43 -2.31 -10.77
C CYS A 368 1.16 -1.63 -11.29
N VAL A 369 0.95 -0.33 -11.01
CA VAL A 369 -0.24 0.38 -11.49
C VAL A 369 -0.22 0.51 -13.02
N ASP A 370 0.93 0.83 -13.63
CA ASP A 370 1.06 0.91 -15.09
C ASP A 370 0.70 -0.44 -15.77
N ALA A 371 1.14 -1.56 -15.17
CA ALA A 371 0.80 -2.88 -15.65
C ALA A 371 -0.70 -3.19 -15.53
N CYS A 372 -1.34 -2.73 -14.43
CA CYS A 372 -2.78 -2.86 -14.23
C CYS A 372 -3.58 -1.99 -15.21
N LEU A 373 -3.16 -0.75 -15.45
CA LEU A 373 -3.83 0.15 -16.40
C LEU A 373 -3.73 -0.35 -17.86
N ALA A 374 -2.67 -1.07 -18.19
CA ALA A 374 -2.48 -1.69 -19.52
C ALA A 374 -3.27 -3.01 -19.67
N ALA A 375 -3.78 -3.60 -18.59
CA ALA A 375 -4.51 -4.87 -18.62
C ALA A 375 -5.96 -4.68 -19.09
N GLN A 376 -6.52 -5.74 -19.72
CA GLN A 376 -7.93 -5.74 -20.13
C GLN A 376 -8.84 -6.11 -18.95
N PRO A 377 -9.99 -5.44 -18.78
CA PRO A 377 -10.98 -5.79 -17.76
C PRO A 377 -11.46 -7.24 -17.89
N LEU A 378 -11.60 -7.92 -16.75
CA LEU A 378 -12.23 -9.25 -16.75
C LEU A 378 -13.76 -9.13 -16.92
N PRO A 379 -14.38 -10.02 -17.70
CA PRO A 379 -15.83 -10.05 -17.84
C PRO A 379 -16.50 -10.41 -16.51
N ASN A 380 -17.72 -9.92 -16.29
CA ASN A 380 -18.52 -10.13 -15.07
C ASN A 380 -17.90 -9.59 -13.77
N SER A 381 -16.94 -8.69 -13.88
CA SER A 381 -16.35 -7.96 -12.74
C SER A 381 -17.06 -6.62 -12.53
N GLN A 382 -16.85 -6.00 -11.35
CA GLN A 382 -17.34 -4.63 -11.06
C GLN A 382 -16.90 -3.63 -12.14
N LEU A 383 -15.66 -3.69 -12.58
CA LEU A 383 -15.10 -2.84 -13.64
C LEU A 383 -15.88 -3.02 -14.95
N SER A 384 -16.05 -4.26 -15.41
CA SER A 384 -16.78 -4.52 -16.67
C SER A 384 -18.26 -4.13 -16.60
N GLN A 385 -18.90 -4.29 -15.42
CA GLN A 385 -20.27 -3.86 -15.19
C GLN A 385 -20.40 -2.34 -15.21
N ASN A 386 -19.46 -1.61 -14.63
CA ASN A 386 -19.46 -0.14 -14.67
C ASN A 386 -19.27 0.36 -16.11
N LEU A 387 -18.29 -0.16 -16.83
CA LEU A 387 -18.02 0.20 -18.22
C LEU A 387 -19.19 -0.12 -19.18
N ALA A 388 -20.07 -1.04 -18.83
CA ALA A 388 -21.25 -1.40 -19.62
C ALA A 388 -22.46 -0.48 -19.38
N LYS A 389 -22.45 0.39 -18.35
CA LYS A 389 -23.53 1.33 -18.07
C LYS A 389 -23.55 2.44 -19.13
N SER A 390 -24.74 2.77 -19.65
CA SER A 390 -24.90 3.78 -20.71
C SER A 390 -24.60 5.22 -20.28
N ASP A 391 -24.66 5.48 -18.97
CA ASP A 391 -24.41 6.77 -18.33
C ASP A 391 -23.04 6.85 -17.62
N TRP A 392 -22.18 5.81 -17.79
CA TRP A 392 -20.87 5.80 -17.16
C TRP A 392 -19.90 6.75 -17.86
N ASN A 393 -19.31 7.64 -17.08
CA ASN A 393 -18.21 8.47 -17.55
C ASN A 393 -16.91 7.68 -17.46
N CYS A 394 -16.44 7.14 -18.58
CA CYS A 394 -15.22 6.33 -18.63
C CYS A 394 -13.97 7.21 -18.40
N TYR A 395 -13.19 6.87 -17.38
CA TYR A 395 -11.95 7.58 -17.01
C TYR A 395 -10.73 7.07 -17.76
N HIS A 396 -10.84 5.94 -18.48
CA HIS A 396 -9.71 5.21 -19.07
C HIS A 396 -8.65 4.79 -18.03
N ASP A 397 -9.11 4.52 -16.83
CA ASP A 397 -8.33 4.12 -15.67
C ASP A 397 -9.07 2.99 -14.96
N ASN A 398 -8.52 1.78 -15.00
CA ASN A 398 -9.17 0.58 -14.50
C ASN A 398 -9.56 0.69 -13.00
N PHE A 399 -8.83 1.46 -12.21
CA PHE A 399 -9.15 1.69 -10.81
C PHE A 399 -10.22 2.76 -10.63
N LYS A 400 -10.13 3.90 -11.34
CA LYS A 400 -11.19 4.93 -11.34
C LYS A 400 -12.49 4.43 -11.97
N ASP A 401 -12.41 3.61 -13.01
CA ASP A 401 -13.57 2.98 -13.61
C ASP A 401 -14.20 1.90 -12.71
N SER A 402 -13.44 1.36 -11.74
CA SER A 402 -13.99 0.52 -10.67
C SER A 402 -14.59 1.37 -9.54
N ASN A 403 -13.87 2.38 -9.05
CA ASN A 403 -14.20 3.23 -7.90
C ASN A 403 -13.94 4.70 -8.25
N PRO A 404 -14.94 5.48 -8.72
CA PRO A 404 -14.71 6.80 -9.33
C PRO A 404 -14.22 7.90 -8.37
N ASN A 405 -14.41 7.73 -7.07
CA ASN A 405 -14.07 8.75 -6.06
C ASN A 405 -12.67 8.59 -5.46
N ILE A 406 -11.72 8.08 -6.23
CA ILE A 406 -10.35 7.81 -5.79
C ILE A 406 -9.35 8.79 -6.42
N GLU A 407 -8.22 9.03 -5.72
CA GLU A 407 -7.10 9.86 -6.20
C GLU A 407 -5.75 9.17 -5.96
N TRP A 408 -5.63 7.91 -6.39
CA TRP A 408 -4.45 7.06 -6.15
C TRP A 408 -3.11 7.70 -6.50
N ASN A 409 -3.10 8.63 -7.46
CA ASN A 409 -1.90 9.34 -7.89
C ASN A 409 -1.27 10.17 -6.76
N ALA A 410 -2.10 10.67 -5.83
CA ALA A 410 -1.65 11.47 -4.68
C ALA A 410 -0.67 10.72 -3.76
N THR A 411 -0.83 9.40 -3.62
CA THR A 411 0.11 8.55 -2.88
C THR A 411 1.51 8.58 -3.48
N LEU A 412 1.61 8.39 -4.81
CA LEU A 412 2.90 8.33 -5.52
C LEU A 412 3.54 9.72 -5.63
N GLU A 413 2.74 10.76 -5.88
CA GLU A 413 3.21 12.15 -5.91
C GLU A 413 3.82 12.57 -4.57
N GLN A 414 3.13 12.29 -3.47
CA GLN A 414 3.63 12.64 -2.14
C GLN A 414 4.89 11.85 -1.79
N ALA A 415 4.92 10.54 -2.09
CA ALA A 415 6.08 9.71 -1.82
C ALA A 415 7.34 10.19 -2.58
N GLU A 416 7.20 10.54 -3.87
CA GLU A 416 8.29 11.11 -4.67
C GLU A 416 8.69 12.49 -4.15
N LYS A 417 7.72 13.36 -3.84
CA LYS A 417 7.94 14.73 -3.34
C LYS A 417 8.76 14.77 -2.05
N ILE A 418 8.48 13.88 -1.10
CA ILE A 418 9.21 13.80 0.18
C ILE A 418 10.55 13.04 0.07
N GLY A 419 10.87 12.51 -1.12
CA GLY A 419 12.15 11.83 -1.39
C GLY A 419 12.19 10.36 -0.98
N MET A 420 11.04 9.68 -0.84
CA MET A 420 10.98 8.27 -0.49
C MET A 420 11.48 7.36 -1.62
N GLY A 421 11.29 7.76 -2.88
CA GLY A 421 11.68 7.03 -4.06
C GLY A 421 11.34 7.80 -5.34
N SER A 422 11.46 7.16 -6.50
CA SER A 422 11.18 7.76 -7.81
C SER A 422 10.07 7.03 -8.55
N ARG A 423 9.16 7.78 -9.17
CA ARG A 423 8.17 7.22 -10.11
C ARG A 423 8.79 6.76 -11.44
N LYS A 424 10.01 7.23 -11.74
CA LYS A 424 10.75 6.79 -12.93
C LYS A 424 11.39 5.44 -12.66
N TYR A 425 11.13 4.47 -13.53
CA TYR A 425 11.68 3.13 -13.37
C TYR A 425 12.15 2.51 -14.68
N THR A 426 13.03 1.53 -14.56
CA THR A 426 13.41 0.61 -15.63
C THR A 426 12.95 -0.79 -15.27
N LEU A 427 12.10 -1.41 -16.11
CA LEU A 427 11.57 -2.74 -15.88
C LEU A 427 12.53 -3.80 -16.45
N LYS A 428 12.95 -4.76 -15.60
CA LYS A 428 13.79 -5.89 -15.97
C LYS A 428 13.02 -7.20 -15.80
N LYS A 429 12.79 -7.93 -16.89
CA LYS A 429 12.16 -9.25 -16.86
C LYS A 429 13.16 -10.32 -16.40
N VAL A 430 12.69 -11.23 -15.49
CA VAL A 430 13.45 -12.36 -14.90
C VAL A 430 12.85 -13.69 -15.36
#